data_76148dfc6cec00af31d492389fe54e1c
#
_entry.id   76148dfc6cec00af31d492389fe54e1c
#
_cell.length_a   1.000
_cell.length_b   1.000
_cell.length_c   1.000
_cell.angle_alpha   90.00
_cell.angle_beta   90.00
_cell.angle_gamma   90.00
#
_symmetry.space_group_name_H-M   'P 1'
#
loop_
_entity.id
_entity.type
_entity.pdbx_description
1 polymer ?
#
loop_
_entity_poly.entity_id
_entity_poly.type
_entity_poly.pdbx_seq_one_letter_code
_entity_poly.pdbx_strand_id
1 'polypeptide(L)'
;MNLIDDVLHDFGRHIGIAGLTLDGGTVAGLNFERRGALFFERATDAVLVYLARQTPSHDSAPLERALRCTHYREGHPLPVQAGLLGEDTLVLLARLEERAFSLPVLEKTVTLLTELHDRVAAP
;
A
#
# COMPACT_ATOMS: atom_id res chain seq x y z
N MET A 1 -1.78 -2.49 23.79
CA MET A 1 -1.54 -2.57 22.34
C MET A 1 -2.74 -3.25 21.69
N ASN A 2 -3.20 -2.74 20.58
CA ASN A 2 -4.35 -3.32 19.90
C ASN A 2 -3.91 -4.32 18.81
N LEU A 3 -4.88 -5.04 18.24
CA LEU A 3 -4.61 -6.05 17.23
C LEU A 3 -3.89 -5.49 16.00
N ILE A 4 -4.24 -4.28 15.59
CA ILE A 4 -3.61 -3.63 14.43
C ILE A 4 -2.12 -3.43 14.70
N ASP A 5 -1.77 -2.89 15.86
CA ASP A 5 -0.38 -2.65 16.23
C ASP A 5 0.40 -3.96 16.35
N ASP A 6 -0.22 -5.03 16.85
CA ASP A 6 0.41 -6.34 16.92
C ASP A 6 0.76 -6.86 15.52
N VAL A 7 -0.15 -6.73 14.56
CA VAL A 7 0.09 -7.16 13.19
C VAL A 7 1.18 -6.32 12.54
N LEU A 8 1.14 -5.00 12.74
CA LEU A 8 2.16 -4.11 12.19
C LEU A 8 3.54 -4.39 12.78
N HIS A 9 3.59 -4.66 14.08
CA HIS A 9 4.84 -5.00 14.76
C HIS A 9 5.44 -6.28 14.17
N ASP A 10 4.62 -7.32 14.00
CA ASP A 10 5.06 -8.58 13.41
C ASP A 10 5.50 -8.42 11.96
N PHE A 11 4.76 -7.63 11.19
CA PHE A 11 5.13 -7.32 9.80
C PHE A 11 6.49 -6.62 9.76
N GLY A 12 6.69 -5.63 10.62
CA GLY A 12 7.97 -4.92 10.71
C GLY A 12 9.13 -5.86 11.01
N ARG A 13 8.93 -6.77 11.96
CA ARG A 13 9.96 -7.76 12.31
C ARG A 13 10.33 -8.65 11.12
N HIS A 14 9.36 -9.05 10.30
CA HIS A 14 9.61 -9.89 9.12
C HIS A 14 10.44 -9.15 8.06
N ILE A 15 10.36 -7.84 8.00
CA ILE A 15 11.14 -7.04 7.04
C ILE A 15 12.34 -6.34 7.69
N GLY A 16 12.65 -6.69 8.94
CA GLY A 16 13.84 -6.20 9.64
C GLY A 16 13.68 -4.83 10.30
N ILE A 17 12.45 -4.41 10.59
CA ILE A 17 12.16 -3.12 11.22
C ILE A 17 11.48 -3.34 12.56
N ALA A 18 12.07 -2.78 13.62
CA ALA A 18 11.49 -2.88 14.96
C ALA A 18 10.57 -1.68 15.23
N GLY A 19 9.54 -1.90 16.04
CA GLY A 19 8.71 -0.83 16.57
C GLY A 19 7.71 -0.22 15.59
N LEU A 20 7.37 -0.92 14.52
CA LEU A 20 6.34 -0.41 13.59
C LEU A 20 4.97 -0.46 14.26
N THR A 21 4.32 0.70 14.38
CA THR A 21 3.06 0.82 15.09
C THR A 21 2.33 2.10 14.67
N LEU A 22 1.00 2.12 14.84
CA LEU A 22 0.18 3.32 14.73
C LEU A 22 -0.05 3.99 16.11
N ASP A 23 0.60 3.49 17.15
CA ASP A 23 0.41 3.95 18.52
C ASP A 23 0.45 5.48 18.64
N GLY A 24 -0.65 6.06 19.08
CA GLY A 24 -0.79 7.51 19.23
C GLY A 24 -0.95 8.30 17.96
N GLY A 25 -0.87 7.65 16.79
CA GLY A 25 -1.01 8.31 15.49
C GLY A 25 -2.05 7.64 14.60
N THR A 26 -2.29 8.25 13.45
CA THR A 26 -3.20 7.68 12.45
C THR A 26 -2.48 7.12 11.23
N VAL A 27 -1.20 7.49 11.07
CA VAL A 27 -0.41 7.10 9.90
C VAL A 27 0.97 6.62 10.34
N ALA A 28 1.44 5.52 9.76
CA ALA A 28 2.81 5.04 9.88
C ALA A 28 3.36 4.80 8.48
N GLY A 29 4.64 5.06 8.27
CA GLY A 29 5.24 4.92 6.95
C GLY A 29 6.63 4.31 6.98
N LEU A 30 6.97 3.61 5.91
CA LEU A 30 8.26 2.99 5.69
C LEU A 30 8.75 3.34 4.29
N ASN A 31 10.00 3.74 4.17
CA ASN A 31 10.59 4.07 2.88
C ASN A 31 11.53 2.95 2.42
N PHE A 32 11.24 2.37 1.25
CA PHE A 32 12.09 1.37 0.62
C PHE A 32 12.75 1.99 -0.60
N GLU A 33 14.09 2.05 -0.64
CA GLU A 33 14.84 2.79 -1.64
C GLU A 33 14.34 2.68 -3.08
N ARG A 34 14.05 1.46 -3.55
CA ARG A 34 13.62 1.23 -4.95
C ARG A 34 12.15 0.86 -5.09
N ARG A 35 11.53 0.45 -4.01
CA ARG A 35 10.14 -0.04 -4.04
C ARG A 35 9.12 1.06 -3.74
N GLY A 36 9.58 2.20 -3.23
CA GLY A 36 8.73 3.31 -2.87
C GLY A 36 8.49 3.42 -1.38
N ALA A 37 7.46 4.16 -1.02
CA ALA A 37 7.09 4.36 0.38
C ALA A 37 5.79 3.64 0.68
N LEU A 38 5.81 2.79 1.71
CA LEU A 38 4.64 2.03 2.15
C LEU A 38 4.04 2.71 3.38
N PHE A 39 2.74 2.93 3.35
CA PHE A 39 2.02 3.62 4.41
C PHE A 39 0.87 2.79 4.93
N PHE A 40 0.61 2.93 6.23
CA PHE A 40 -0.54 2.34 6.92
C PHE A 40 -1.31 3.48 7.57
N GLU A 41 -2.59 3.59 7.30
CA GLU A 41 -3.41 4.65 7.86
C GLU A 41 -4.67 4.06 8.47
N ARG A 42 -4.99 4.47 9.70
CA ARG A 42 -6.19 4.01 10.35
C ARG A 42 -7.40 4.78 9.82
N ALA A 43 -8.42 4.03 9.41
CA ALA A 43 -9.70 4.58 9.00
C ALA A 43 -10.80 3.95 9.86
N THR A 44 -12.06 4.37 9.68
CA THR A 44 -13.16 3.79 10.42
C THR A 44 -13.33 2.31 10.04
N ASP A 45 -13.17 1.44 11.03
CA ASP A 45 -13.28 -0.02 10.87
C ASP A 45 -12.36 -0.62 9.80
N ALA A 46 -11.26 0.07 9.47
CA ALA A 46 -10.36 -0.36 8.42
C ALA A 46 -8.94 0.15 8.62
N VAL A 47 -8.02 -0.51 7.94
CA VAL A 47 -6.65 -0.02 7.77
C VAL A 47 -6.44 0.19 6.28
N LEU A 48 -6.00 1.38 5.91
CA LEU A 48 -5.60 1.68 4.53
C LEU A 48 -4.13 1.32 4.40
N VAL A 49 -3.80 0.56 3.36
CA VAL A 49 -2.43 0.19 3.04
C VAL A 49 -2.15 0.73 1.67
N TYR A 50 -1.15 1.59 1.54
CA TYR A 50 -0.84 2.15 0.24
C TYR A 50 0.65 2.26 -0.01
N LEU A 51 1.02 2.03 -1.26
CA LEU A 51 2.39 2.09 -1.73
C LEU A 51 2.50 3.22 -2.75
N ALA A 52 3.42 4.13 -2.51
CA ALA A 52 3.64 5.32 -3.33
C ALA A 52 4.99 5.24 -4.01
N ARG A 53 5.03 5.54 -5.32
CA ARG A 53 6.27 5.63 -6.09
C ARG A 53 6.26 6.89 -6.93
N GLN A 54 7.42 7.50 -7.07
CA GLN A 54 7.57 8.67 -7.94
C GLN A 54 7.50 8.27 -9.40
N THR A 55 6.85 9.13 -10.19
CA THR A 55 6.77 9.02 -11.64
C THR A 55 7.10 10.40 -12.23
N PRO A 56 7.55 10.46 -13.50
CA PRO A 56 7.78 11.76 -14.11
C PRO A 56 6.48 12.58 -14.18
N SER A 57 6.51 13.82 -13.70
CA SER A 57 5.32 14.67 -13.60
C SER A 57 4.69 15.03 -14.94
N HIS A 58 5.46 14.97 -16.01
CA HIS A 58 5.01 15.31 -17.36
C HIS A 58 4.51 14.08 -18.14
N ASP A 59 4.52 12.89 -17.54
CA ASP A 59 4.14 11.67 -18.22
C ASP A 59 2.89 11.09 -17.57
N SER A 60 1.79 11.05 -18.32
CA SER A 60 0.52 10.50 -17.83
C SER A 60 0.40 8.98 -18.03
N ALA A 61 1.32 8.37 -18.76
CA ALA A 61 1.23 6.94 -19.08
C ALA A 61 1.26 6.03 -17.84
N PRO A 62 2.07 6.29 -16.80
CA PRO A 62 2.03 5.46 -15.60
C PRO A 62 0.66 5.48 -14.91
N LEU A 63 0.01 6.64 -14.82
CA LEU A 63 -1.32 6.73 -14.21
C LEU A 63 -2.36 5.98 -15.06
N GLU A 64 -2.30 6.11 -16.37
CA GLU A 64 -3.21 5.38 -17.27
C GLU A 64 -3.05 3.86 -17.11
N ARG A 65 -1.81 3.37 -17.06
CA ARG A 65 -1.54 1.95 -16.82
C ARG A 65 -2.05 1.51 -15.45
N ALA A 66 -1.87 2.35 -14.43
CA ALA A 66 -2.34 2.05 -13.08
C ALA A 66 -3.88 1.94 -13.05
N LEU A 67 -4.58 2.85 -13.69
CA LEU A 67 -6.04 2.81 -13.76
C LEU A 67 -6.54 1.54 -14.47
N ARG A 68 -5.84 1.10 -15.51
CA ARG A 68 -6.17 -0.15 -16.18
C ARG A 68 -5.91 -1.36 -15.30
N CYS A 69 -4.76 -1.39 -14.63
CA CYS A 69 -4.38 -2.50 -13.76
C CYS A 69 -5.30 -2.64 -12.55
N THR A 70 -5.89 -1.56 -12.07
CA THR A 70 -6.76 -1.56 -10.90
C THR A 70 -8.26 -1.58 -11.26
N HIS A 71 -8.58 -1.69 -12.54
CA HIS A 71 -9.97 -1.75 -12.96
C HIS A 71 -10.64 -2.99 -12.34
N TYR A 72 -11.91 -2.86 -11.95
CA TYR A 72 -12.63 -3.91 -11.25
C TYR A 72 -12.68 -5.23 -12.02
N ARG A 73 -12.57 -5.21 -13.34
CA ARG A 73 -12.57 -6.41 -14.19
C ARG A 73 -11.29 -7.21 -14.17
N GLU A 74 -10.22 -6.66 -13.57
CA GLU A 74 -8.93 -7.36 -13.51
C GLU A 74 -8.92 -8.53 -12.52
N GLY A 75 -9.92 -8.63 -11.65
CA GLY A 75 -10.10 -9.81 -10.81
C GLY A 75 -9.06 -9.98 -9.71
N HIS A 76 -8.54 -8.89 -9.16
CA HIS A 76 -7.61 -8.97 -8.03
C HIS A 76 -8.30 -9.52 -6.78
N PRO A 77 -7.54 -10.16 -5.87
CA PRO A 77 -8.13 -10.73 -4.65
C PRO A 77 -8.82 -9.70 -3.76
N LEU A 78 -8.49 -8.43 -3.89
CA LEU A 78 -9.15 -7.33 -3.18
C LEU A 78 -9.13 -6.08 -4.07
N PRO A 79 -10.06 -5.15 -3.85
CA PRO A 79 -10.08 -3.90 -4.62
C PRO A 79 -8.85 -3.07 -4.35
N VAL A 80 -8.24 -2.55 -5.42
CA VAL A 80 -7.12 -1.63 -5.34
C VAL A 80 -7.49 -0.35 -6.09
N GLN A 81 -7.21 0.79 -5.48
CA GLN A 81 -7.47 2.09 -6.08
C GLN A 81 -6.16 2.76 -6.46
N ALA A 82 -6.16 3.46 -7.58
CA ALA A 82 -5.01 4.22 -8.03
C ALA A 82 -5.30 5.72 -7.96
N GLY A 83 -4.28 6.51 -7.63
CA GLY A 83 -4.40 7.95 -7.58
C GLY A 83 -3.04 8.62 -7.64
N LEU A 84 -3.06 9.95 -7.70
CA LEU A 84 -1.84 10.75 -7.66
C LEU A 84 -1.82 11.57 -6.39
N LEU A 85 -0.67 11.59 -5.73
CA LEU A 85 -0.39 12.50 -4.64
C LEU A 85 0.54 13.58 -5.21
N GLY A 86 0.01 14.81 -5.33
CA GLY A 86 0.74 15.84 -6.05
C GLY A 86 0.81 15.51 -7.55
N GLU A 87 1.89 15.94 -8.21
CA GLU A 87 2.05 15.79 -9.66
C GLU A 87 2.87 14.57 -10.07
N ASP A 88 3.64 14.01 -9.14
CA ASP A 88 4.68 13.05 -9.48
C ASP A 88 4.69 11.77 -8.63
N THR A 89 3.71 11.59 -7.77
CA THR A 89 3.67 10.40 -6.91
C THR A 89 2.43 9.57 -7.21
N LEU A 90 2.66 8.37 -7.75
CA LEU A 90 1.58 7.42 -8.01
C LEU A 90 1.33 6.58 -6.76
N VAL A 91 0.08 6.52 -6.34
CA VAL A 91 -0.34 5.76 -5.16
C VAL A 91 -1.27 4.63 -5.57
N LEU A 92 -0.98 3.43 -5.08
CA LEU A 92 -1.90 2.29 -5.14
C LEU A 92 -2.31 1.96 -3.73
N LEU A 93 -3.62 1.88 -3.49
CA LEU A 93 -4.20 1.79 -2.16
C LEU A 93 -5.17 0.62 -2.05
N ALA A 94 -5.07 -0.13 -0.96
CA ALA A 94 -6.03 -1.16 -0.60
C ALA A 94 -6.62 -0.84 0.77
N ARG A 95 -7.93 -1.09 0.94
CA ARG A 95 -8.62 -0.92 2.21
C ARG A 95 -8.86 -2.30 2.80
N LEU A 96 -8.28 -2.55 3.98
CA LEU A 96 -8.44 -3.82 4.68
C LEU A 96 -9.38 -3.64 5.86
N GLU A 97 -10.41 -4.49 5.93
CA GLU A 97 -11.32 -4.49 7.08
C GLU A 97 -10.55 -4.80 8.37
N GLU A 98 -10.82 -4.04 9.42
CA GLU A 98 -10.15 -4.25 10.70
C GLU A 98 -10.31 -5.69 11.20
N ARG A 99 -11.50 -6.28 11.02
CA ARG A 99 -11.78 -7.65 11.43
C ARG A 99 -10.98 -8.70 10.67
N ALA A 100 -10.57 -8.39 9.45
CA ALA A 100 -9.81 -9.31 8.60
C ALA A 100 -8.32 -8.97 8.60
N PHE A 101 -7.89 -7.99 9.35
CA PHE A 101 -6.51 -7.53 9.36
C PHE A 101 -5.63 -8.53 10.12
N SER A 102 -4.77 -9.21 9.39
CA SER A 102 -3.86 -10.21 9.92
C SER A 102 -2.53 -10.12 9.20
N LEU A 103 -1.50 -10.74 9.74
CA LEU A 103 -0.20 -10.73 9.09
C LEU A 103 -0.23 -11.36 7.70
N PRO A 104 -0.84 -12.55 7.48
CA PRO A 104 -0.92 -13.10 6.13
C PRO A 104 -1.67 -12.21 5.15
N VAL A 105 -2.76 -11.58 5.57
CA VAL A 105 -3.54 -10.67 4.71
C VAL A 105 -2.69 -9.45 4.36
N LEU A 106 -1.99 -8.88 5.34
CA LEU A 106 -1.13 -7.73 5.11
C LEU A 106 0.01 -8.07 4.15
N GLU A 107 0.67 -9.20 4.35
CA GLU A 107 1.77 -9.63 3.48
C GLU A 107 1.30 -9.83 2.03
N LYS A 108 0.16 -10.46 1.83
CA LYS A 108 -0.43 -10.62 0.49
C LYS A 108 -0.79 -9.29 -0.14
N THR A 109 -1.31 -8.36 0.65
CA THR A 109 -1.67 -7.02 0.17
C THR A 109 -0.44 -6.26 -0.29
N VAL A 110 0.62 -6.25 0.52
CA VAL A 110 1.86 -5.56 0.17
C VAL A 110 2.48 -6.17 -1.10
N THR A 111 2.45 -7.50 -1.22
CA THR A 111 2.92 -8.18 -2.42
C THR A 111 2.12 -7.76 -3.66
N LEU A 112 0.80 -7.71 -3.53
CA LEU A 112 -0.08 -7.29 -4.64
C LEU A 112 0.23 -5.86 -5.07
N LEU A 113 0.32 -4.92 -4.12
CA LEU A 113 0.62 -3.53 -4.43
C LEU A 113 1.98 -3.38 -5.10
N THR A 114 2.97 -4.14 -4.63
CA THR A 114 4.31 -4.13 -5.23
C THR A 114 4.28 -4.65 -6.66
N GLU A 115 3.61 -5.78 -6.89
CA GLU A 115 3.49 -6.36 -8.24
C GLU A 115 2.77 -5.42 -9.20
N LEU A 116 1.70 -4.75 -8.74
CA LEU A 116 0.97 -3.80 -9.58
C LEU A 116 1.83 -2.59 -9.93
N HIS A 117 2.59 -2.05 -8.97
CA HIS A 117 3.53 -0.97 -9.26
C HIS A 117 4.60 -1.41 -10.26
N ASP A 118 5.11 -2.63 -10.13
CA ASP A 118 6.10 -3.16 -11.07
C ASP A 118 5.52 -3.28 -12.48
N ARG A 119 4.26 -3.73 -12.59
CA ARG A 119 3.56 -3.80 -13.88
C ARG A 119 3.34 -2.42 -14.50
N VAL A 120 3.01 -1.43 -13.68
CA VAL A 120 2.84 -0.05 -14.14
C VAL A 120 4.15 0.53 -14.64
N ALA A 121 5.26 0.21 -13.98
CA ALA A 121 6.58 0.70 -14.36
C ALA A 121 7.11 0.00 -15.63
N ALA A 122 6.67 -1.21 -15.91
CA ALA A 122 7.11 -1.95 -17.09
C ALA A 122 6.38 -1.42 -18.34
N PRO A 123 7.09 -0.97 -19.38
CA PRO A 123 6.46 -0.49 -20.61
C PRO A 123 5.72 -1.59 -21.36
#